data_43efe384b0983d87b246264bcc3124c6
#
_entry.id   43efe384b0983d87b246264bcc3124c6
#
_cell.length_a   1.000
_cell.length_b   1.000
_cell.length_c   1.000
_cell.angle_alpha   90.00
_cell.angle_beta   90.00
_cell.angle_gamma   90.00
#
_symmetry.space_group_name_H-M   'P 1'
#
loop_
_entity.id
_entity.type
_entity.pdbx_description
1 polymer ?
#
loop_
_entity_poly.entity_id
_entity_poly.type
_entity_poly.pdbx_seq_one_letter_code
_entity_poly.pdbx_strand_id
1 'polypeptide(L)'
;MPNDATLPTAEAANPMRRATHNPLPRGNDADTLALEIVEKLTYSLGKTTGVARMYDWMDATCLAVRDRIIDHWISSTQKVNKDQSKRVCYLSMEFLIGRLLRDAINNLGLAEPVKQALARYGVELDLVELLEPDAALGNGGLGRLAACFMESMASTAFSYTHLRAHETRGNL
;
A
#
# COMPACT_ATOMS: atom_id res chain seq x y z
N MET A 1 30.39 -11.50 -50.09
CA MET A 1 29.02 -11.51 -49.53
C MET A 1 29.15 -11.73 -48.04
N PRO A 2 29.12 -10.70 -47.18
CA PRO A 2 29.09 -10.90 -45.72
C PRO A 2 27.64 -11.13 -45.30
N ASN A 3 27.46 -12.18 -44.50
CA ASN A 3 26.23 -12.65 -43.96
C ASN A 3 25.94 -11.81 -42.66
N ASP A 4 25.10 -10.80 -42.80
CA ASP A 4 24.69 -9.93 -41.67
C ASP A 4 23.52 -10.62 -40.96
N ALA A 5 23.85 -11.61 -40.13
CA ALA A 5 22.92 -12.19 -39.19
C ALA A 5 22.90 -11.35 -37.93
N THR A 6 22.09 -10.29 -37.93
CA THR A 6 21.75 -9.56 -36.74
C THR A 6 21.04 -10.51 -35.76
N LEU A 7 21.75 -10.90 -34.69
CA LEU A 7 21.19 -11.65 -33.57
C LEU A 7 20.04 -10.80 -32.95
N PRO A 8 18.88 -11.39 -32.75
CA PRO A 8 17.78 -10.67 -32.06
C PRO A 8 18.26 -10.30 -30.64
N THR A 9 18.14 -9.03 -30.32
CA THR A 9 18.46 -8.51 -29.00
C THR A 9 17.70 -9.29 -27.93
N ALA A 10 18.39 -9.73 -26.89
CA ALA A 10 17.87 -10.55 -25.78
C ALA A 10 16.61 -9.93 -25.07
N GLU A 11 16.26 -8.72 -25.44
CA GLU A 11 15.12 -7.96 -24.94
C GLU A 11 13.76 -8.41 -25.49
N ALA A 12 13.77 -9.12 -26.65
CA ALA A 12 12.54 -9.57 -27.32
C ALA A 12 12.00 -10.93 -26.80
N ALA A 13 12.77 -11.65 -25.97
CA ALA A 13 12.52 -13.07 -25.68
C ALA A 13 11.95 -13.37 -24.28
N ASN A 14 11.54 -12.37 -23.49
CA ASN A 14 10.95 -12.64 -22.19
C ASN A 14 9.40 -12.56 -22.24
N PRO A 15 8.69 -13.71 -22.33
CA PRO A 15 7.23 -13.73 -22.39
C PRO A 15 6.56 -13.16 -21.12
N MET A 16 7.26 -13.09 -19.99
CA MET A 16 6.75 -12.47 -18.76
C MET A 16 6.68 -10.94 -18.84
N ARG A 17 7.37 -10.28 -19.76
CA ARG A 17 7.27 -8.82 -19.96
C ARG A 17 5.98 -8.39 -20.65
N ARG A 18 5.22 -9.30 -21.22
CA ARG A 18 3.98 -8.98 -21.97
C ARG A 18 2.69 -9.09 -21.13
N ALA A 19 2.75 -9.66 -19.96
CA ALA A 19 1.60 -9.65 -19.05
C ALA A 19 1.52 -8.26 -18.38
N THR A 20 0.88 -7.33 -19.04
CA THR A 20 0.39 -6.10 -18.38
C THR A 20 -0.68 -6.55 -17.40
N HIS A 21 -0.27 -6.86 -16.16
CA HIS A 21 -1.19 -7.07 -15.08
C HIS A 21 -1.83 -5.72 -14.75
N ASN A 22 -2.99 -5.49 -15.34
CA ASN A 22 -3.81 -4.35 -14.96
C ASN A 22 -4.68 -4.87 -13.81
N PRO A 23 -4.52 -4.37 -12.59
CA PRO A 23 -5.35 -4.81 -11.48
C PRO A 23 -6.81 -4.58 -11.85
N LEU A 24 -7.66 -5.57 -11.57
CA LEU A 24 -9.10 -5.42 -11.74
C LEU A 24 -9.60 -4.36 -10.75
N PRO A 25 -10.44 -3.41 -11.18
CA PRO A 25 -10.99 -2.42 -10.27
C PRO A 25 -11.73 -3.12 -9.13
N ARG A 26 -11.34 -2.83 -7.89
CA ARG A 26 -11.99 -3.34 -6.69
C ARG A 26 -13.21 -2.51 -6.36
N GLY A 27 -14.28 -3.16 -5.97
CA GLY A 27 -15.47 -2.46 -5.46
C GLY A 27 -15.14 -1.70 -4.17
N ASN A 28 -15.69 -0.50 -4.04
CA ASN A 28 -15.55 0.35 -2.84
C ASN A 28 -16.83 0.35 -1.99
N ASP A 29 -17.78 -0.51 -2.32
CA ASP A 29 -19.00 -0.69 -1.55
C ASP A 29 -18.78 -1.56 -0.30
N ALA A 30 -19.69 -1.43 0.67
CA ALA A 30 -19.59 -2.13 1.95
C ALA A 30 -19.67 -3.66 1.82
N ASP A 31 -20.35 -4.18 0.79
CA ASP A 31 -20.48 -5.62 0.57
C ASP A 31 -19.17 -6.22 0.13
N THR A 32 -18.54 -5.61 -0.87
CA THR A 32 -17.22 -6.02 -1.38
C THR A 32 -16.16 -5.92 -0.28
N LEU A 33 -16.15 -4.80 0.47
CA LEU A 33 -15.20 -4.60 1.57
C LEU A 33 -15.37 -5.63 2.68
N ALA A 34 -16.61 -5.96 3.05
CA ALA A 34 -16.88 -6.98 4.07
C ALA A 34 -16.33 -8.36 3.67
N LEU A 35 -16.52 -8.75 2.41
CA LEU A 35 -15.99 -10.00 1.88
C LEU A 35 -14.46 -10.00 1.85
N GLU A 36 -13.85 -8.92 1.37
CA GLU A 36 -12.39 -8.80 1.28
C GLU A 36 -11.74 -8.79 2.68
N ILE A 37 -12.29 -8.08 3.66
CA ILE A 37 -11.78 -8.09 5.03
C ILE A 37 -11.81 -9.52 5.60
N VAL A 38 -12.90 -10.27 5.41
CA VAL A 38 -13.00 -11.66 5.84
C VAL A 38 -12.04 -12.57 5.06
N GLU A 39 -11.84 -12.31 3.77
CA GLU A 39 -10.84 -13.01 2.97
C GLU A 39 -9.41 -12.80 3.53
N LYS A 40 -9.06 -11.56 3.85
CA LYS A 40 -7.76 -11.24 4.48
C LYS A 40 -7.64 -11.89 5.86
N LEU A 41 -8.70 -11.83 6.66
CA LEU A 41 -8.75 -12.49 7.96
C LEU A 41 -8.48 -14.00 7.83
N THR A 42 -9.10 -14.65 6.85
CA THR A 42 -9.02 -16.11 6.66
C THR A 42 -7.69 -16.51 6.02
N TYR A 43 -7.34 -15.95 4.88
CA TYR A 43 -6.23 -16.45 4.07
C TYR A 43 -4.90 -15.76 4.33
N SER A 44 -4.90 -14.54 4.85
CA SER A 44 -3.66 -13.85 5.20
C SER A 44 -3.29 -14.04 6.66
N LEU A 45 -4.28 -14.09 7.58
CA LEU A 45 -4.05 -14.18 9.02
C LEU A 45 -4.37 -15.55 9.62
N GLY A 46 -5.03 -16.46 8.85
CA GLY A 46 -5.38 -17.79 9.31
C GLY A 46 -6.43 -17.80 10.42
N LYS A 47 -7.37 -16.83 10.42
CA LYS A 47 -8.41 -16.68 11.44
C LYS A 47 -9.79 -16.77 10.82
N THR A 48 -10.74 -17.33 11.57
CA THR A 48 -12.16 -17.23 11.23
C THR A 48 -12.79 -16.07 12.01
N THR A 49 -13.91 -15.57 11.54
CA THR A 49 -14.65 -14.49 12.21
C THR A 49 -15.02 -14.77 13.66
N GLY A 50 -15.24 -16.06 14.01
CA GLY A 50 -15.63 -16.47 15.37
C GLY A 50 -14.48 -16.53 16.38
N VAL A 51 -13.20 -16.56 15.92
CA VAL A 51 -12.02 -16.62 16.81
C VAL A 51 -11.13 -15.41 16.67
N ALA A 52 -11.42 -14.52 15.72
CA ALA A 52 -10.65 -13.33 15.46
C ALA A 52 -10.74 -12.34 16.63
N ARG A 53 -9.62 -11.82 17.05
CA ARG A 53 -9.50 -10.75 18.03
C ARG A 53 -9.53 -9.40 17.33
N MET A 54 -9.68 -8.32 18.08
CA MET A 54 -9.73 -6.97 17.53
C MET A 54 -8.48 -6.59 16.71
N TYR A 55 -7.29 -7.06 17.11
CA TYR A 55 -6.06 -6.89 16.32
C TYR A 55 -6.09 -7.61 14.97
N ASP A 56 -6.68 -8.82 14.92
CA ASP A 56 -6.82 -9.55 13.66
C ASP A 56 -7.74 -8.79 12.69
N TRP A 57 -8.81 -8.17 13.21
CA TRP A 57 -9.69 -7.30 12.42
C TRP A 57 -9.00 -6.03 11.94
N MET A 58 -8.16 -5.42 12.78
CA MET A 58 -7.35 -4.26 12.40
C MET A 58 -6.39 -4.63 11.26
N ASP A 59 -5.63 -5.71 11.41
CA ASP A 59 -4.70 -6.17 10.38
C ASP A 59 -5.41 -6.52 9.06
N ALA A 60 -6.55 -7.22 9.12
CA ALA A 60 -7.35 -7.56 7.95
C ALA A 60 -7.88 -6.30 7.22
N THR A 61 -8.33 -5.30 8.00
CA THR A 61 -8.80 -4.03 7.46
C THR A 61 -7.66 -3.26 6.80
N CYS A 62 -6.50 -3.18 7.45
CA CYS A 62 -5.30 -2.57 6.88
C CYS A 62 -4.90 -3.23 5.55
N LEU A 63 -4.95 -4.57 5.47
CA LEU A 63 -4.63 -5.29 4.23
C LEU A 63 -5.63 -5.01 3.12
N ALA A 64 -6.93 -4.94 3.42
CA ALA A 64 -7.97 -4.63 2.44
C ALA A 64 -7.87 -3.19 1.91
N VAL A 65 -7.58 -2.22 2.78
CA VAL A 65 -7.34 -0.81 2.40
C VAL A 65 -6.05 -0.68 1.60
N ARG A 66 -4.98 -1.35 2.03
CA ARG A 66 -3.68 -1.37 1.34
C ARG A 66 -3.79 -1.84 -0.11
N ASP A 67 -4.60 -2.84 -0.39
CA ASP A 67 -4.77 -3.36 -1.76
C ASP A 67 -5.24 -2.26 -2.72
N ARG A 68 -6.12 -1.36 -2.28
CA ARG A 68 -6.58 -0.20 -3.06
C ARG A 68 -5.48 0.84 -3.27
N ILE A 69 -4.66 1.06 -2.24
CA ILE A 69 -3.48 1.93 -2.36
C ILE A 69 -2.51 1.35 -3.41
N ILE A 70 -2.30 0.03 -3.41
CA ILE A 70 -1.41 -0.64 -4.36
C ILE A 70 -1.93 -0.51 -5.80
N ASP A 71 -3.24 -0.59 -6.04
CA ASP A 71 -3.82 -0.37 -7.37
C ASP A 71 -3.49 1.03 -7.90
N HIS A 72 -3.64 2.06 -7.06
CA HIS A 72 -3.23 3.43 -7.40
C HIS A 72 -1.73 3.55 -7.62
N TRP A 73 -0.92 2.91 -6.78
CA TRP A 73 0.53 2.92 -6.90
C TRP A 73 1.03 2.26 -8.18
N ILE A 74 0.48 1.10 -8.55
CA ILE A 74 0.81 0.42 -9.81
C ILE A 74 0.49 1.31 -10.99
N SER A 75 -0.69 1.90 -11.03
CA SER A 75 -1.13 2.80 -12.10
C SER A 75 -0.22 4.03 -12.22
N SER A 76 0.13 4.64 -11.10
CA SER A 76 1.06 5.77 -11.01
C SER A 76 2.45 5.42 -11.52
N THR A 77 2.97 4.26 -11.10
CA THR A 77 4.30 3.78 -11.50
C THR A 77 4.35 3.49 -13.01
N GLN A 78 3.30 2.87 -13.55
CA GLN A 78 3.18 2.63 -14.99
C GLN A 78 3.18 3.93 -15.78
N LYS A 79 2.44 4.96 -15.31
CA LYS A 79 2.40 6.28 -15.92
C LYS A 79 3.78 6.94 -15.91
N VAL A 80 4.46 6.98 -14.76
CA VAL A 80 5.80 7.56 -14.62
C VAL A 80 6.81 6.88 -15.55
N ASN A 81 6.74 5.55 -15.69
CA ASN A 81 7.61 4.79 -16.59
C ASN A 81 7.31 5.09 -18.06
N LYS A 82 6.03 5.19 -18.43
CA LYS A 82 5.61 5.51 -19.80
C LYS A 82 6.03 6.93 -20.20
N ASP A 83 5.82 7.89 -19.31
CA ASP A 83 6.08 9.31 -19.57
C ASP A 83 7.57 9.66 -19.38
N GLN A 84 8.43 8.71 -18.96
CA GLN A 84 9.85 8.92 -18.67
C GLN A 84 10.09 10.12 -17.73
N SER A 85 9.19 10.31 -16.77
CA SER A 85 9.20 11.46 -15.86
C SER A 85 10.41 11.44 -14.93
N LYS A 86 10.89 12.63 -14.57
CA LYS A 86 11.97 12.77 -13.57
C LYS A 86 11.49 12.24 -12.22
N ARG A 87 12.39 11.57 -11.52
CA ARG A 87 12.15 11.03 -10.18
C ARG A 87 13.00 11.77 -9.16
N VAL A 88 12.40 12.06 -8.02
CA VAL A 88 13.11 12.55 -6.85
C VAL A 88 13.22 11.40 -5.85
N CYS A 89 14.41 11.15 -5.34
CA CYS A 89 14.65 10.14 -4.31
C CYS A 89 14.98 10.87 -3.00
N TYR A 90 14.16 10.62 -1.97
CA TYR A 90 14.44 11.06 -0.61
C TYR A 90 14.92 9.86 0.19
N LEU A 91 16.11 9.97 0.76
CA LEU A 91 16.74 8.91 1.57
C LEU A 91 16.80 9.37 3.01
N SER A 92 16.32 8.57 3.93
CA SER A 92 16.40 8.81 5.37
C SER A 92 16.66 7.49 6.09
N MET A 93 17.38 7.56 7.20
CA MET A 93 17.58 6.43 8.10
C MET A 93 16.43 6.29 9.11
N GLU A 94 15.60 7.31 9.24
CA GLU A 94 14.47 7.35 10.16
C GLU A 94 13.22 7.84 9.45
N PHE A 95 12.07 7.25 9.79
CA PHE A 95 10.75 7.69 9.35
C PHE A 95 9.77 7.57 10.51
N LEU A 96 9.29 8.67 11.07
CA LEU A 96 8.29 8.72 12.12
C LEU A 96 6.98 9.23 11.53
N ILE A 97 6.25 8.38 10.85
CA ILE A 97 5.08 8.73 10.07
C ILE A 97 3.83 8.76 10.96
N GLY A 98 3.73 7.84 11.91
CA GLY A 98 2.56 7.68 12.76
C GLY A 98 1.49 6.77 12.16
N ARG A 99 0.25 6.90 12.61
CA ARG A 99 -0.89 6.09 12.15
C ARG A 99 -1.40 6.60 10.80
N LEU A 100 -1.65 5.69 9.88
CA LEU A 100 -2.02 6.02 8.51
C LEU A 100 -3.39 5.48 8.08
N LEU A 101 -3.97 4.54 8.83
CA LEU A 101 -5.21 3.87 8.43
C LEU A 101 -6.36 4.85 8.24
N ARG A 102 -6.58 5.76 9.20
CA ARG A 102 -7.64 6.77 9.12
C ARG A 102 -7.47 7.69 7.92
N ASP A 103 -6.25 8.17 7.68
CA ASP A 103 -5.95 9.03 6.54
C ASP A 103 -6.14 8.30 5.21
N ALA A 104 -5.68 7.05 5.13
CA ALA A 104 -5.86 6.22 3.95
C ALA A 104 -7.34 5.98 3.64
N ILE A 105 -8.14 5.61 4.65
CA ILE A 105 -9.59 5.41 4.53
C ILE A 105 -10.28 6.69 4.03
N ASN A 106 -9.95 7.85 4.63
CA ASN A 106 -10.55 9.12 4.25
C ASN A 106 -10.15 9.56 2.84
N ASN A 107 -8.86 9.47 2.49
CA ASN A 107 -8.35 9.86 1.18
C ASN A 107 -8.88 8.98 0.03
N LEU A 108 -9.19 7.72 0.32
CA LEU A 108 -9.82 6.80 -0.61
C LEU A 108 -11.34 6.91 -0.65
N GLY A 109 -11.96 7.73 0.22
CA GLY A 109 -13.41 7.85 0.33
C GLY A 109 -14.10 6.60 0.88
N LEU A 110 -13.40 5.82 1.70
CA LEU A 110 -13.85 4.51 2.20
C LEU A 110 -14.40 4.55 3.62
N ALA A 111 -14.48 5.71 4.28
CA ALA A 111 -14.84 5.80 5.70
C ALA A 111 -16.19 5.13 6.00
N GLU A 112 -17.22 5.51 5.29
CA GLU A 112 -18.55 4.94 5.48
C GLU A 112 -18.66 3.48 5.02
N PRO A 113 -18.15 3.07 3.83
CA PRO A 113 -18.16 1.67 3.43
C PRO A 113 -17.42 0.73 4.39
N VAL A 114 -16.23 1.11 4.88
CA VAL A 114 -15.47 0.29 5.84
C VAL A 114 -16.20 0.17 7.17
N LYS A 115 -16.76 1.28 7.67
CA LYS A 115 -17.57 1.29 8.89
C LYS A 115 -18.75 0.33 8.79
N GLN A 116 -19.49 0.37 7.68
CA GLN A 116 -20.62 -0.52 7.44
C GLN A 116 -20.20 -1.98 7.27
N ALA A 117 -19.07 -2.22 6.60
CA ALA A 117 -18.51 -3.57 6.43
C ALA A 117 -18.16 -4.22 7.77
N LEU A 118 -17.47 -3.50 8.64
CA LEU A 118 -17.07 -3.97 9.98
C LEU A 118 -18.26 -4.14 10.91
N ALA A 119 -19.24 -3.23 10.86
CA ALA A 119 -20.45 -3.28 11.69
C ALA A 119 -21.25 -4.57 11.50
N ARG A 120 -21.20 -5.21 10.33
CA ARG A 120 -21.84 -6.53 10.07
C ARG A 120 -21.32 -7.64 10.97
N TYR A 121 -20.09 -7.49 11.43
CA TYR A 121 -19.43 -8.45 12.33
C TYR A 121 -19.34 -7.95 13.77
N GLY A 122 -20.07 -6.86 14.09
CA GLY A 122 -20.04 -6.24 15.41
C GLY A 122 -18.72 -5.56 15.77
N VAL A 123 -17.95 -5.17 14.77
CA VAL A 123 -16.65 -4.49 14.92
C VAL A 123 -16.83 -3.00 14.65
N GLU A 124 -16.38 -2.17 15.57
CA GLU A 124 -16.42 -0.71 15.45
C GLU A 124 -15.12 -0.20 14.80
N LEU A 125 -15.24 0.65 13.75
CA LEU A 125 -14.10 1.20 13.04
C LEU A 125 -13.21 2.04 13.96
N ASP A 126 -13.78 2.84 14.86
CA ASP A 126 -13.01 3.68 15.78
C ASP A 126 -12.08 2.85 16.70
N LEU A 127 -12.53 1.66 17.12
CA LEU A 127 -11.71 0.73 17.90
C LEU A 127 -10.59 0.11 17.07
N VAL A 128 -10.86 -0.19 15.81
CA VAL A 128 -9.85 -0.71 14.86
C VAL A 128 -8.75 0.34 14.65
N GLU A 129 -9.11 1.59 14.42
CA GLU A 129 -8.16 2.70 14.22
C GLU A 129 -7.32 2.99 15.48
N LEU A 130 -7.89 2.82 16.68
CA LEU A 130 -7.16 3.01 17.94
C LEU A 130 -6.06 1.96 18.16
N LEU A 131 -6.22 0.78 17.58
CA LEU A 131 -5.27 -0.33 17.74
C LEU A 131 -4.09 -0.26 16.76
N GLU A 132 -4.17 0.60 15.74
CA GLU A 132 -3.08 0.75 14.78
C GLU A 132 -1.80 1.23 15.51
N PRO A 133 -0.70 0.48 15.41
CA PRO A 133 0.58 0.95 15.92
C PRO A 133 1.13 2.09 15.07
N ASP A 134 1.89 2.99 15.68
CA ASP A 134 2.57 4.04 14.94
C ASP A 134 3.60 3.44 13.97
N ALA A 135 3.52 3.81 12.70
CA ALA A 135 4.55 3.49 11.74
C ALA A 135 5.78 4.35 12.05
N ALA A 136 6.72 3.77 12.76
CA ALA A 136 7.90 4.45 13.28
C ALA A 136 9.17 3.61 13.05
N LEU A 137 10.12 4.17 12.33
CA LEU A 137 11.48 3.68 12.21
C LEU A 137 12.41 4.76 12.76
N GLY A 138 13.10 4.47 13.87
CA GLY A 138 13.90 5.47 14.58
C GLY A 138 13.10 6.24 15.63
N ASN A 139 13.72 7.23 16.26
CA ASN A 139 13.14 7.93 17.41
C ASN A 139 13.51 9.42 17.46
N GLY A 140 14.18 9.95 16.46
CA GLY A 140 14.72 11.30 16.45
C GLY A 140 14.02 12.30 15.55
N GLY A 141 14.53 13.52 15.54
CA GLY A 141 14.04 14.62 14.70
C GLY A 141 14.20 14.37 13.20
N LEU A 142 15.16 13.52 12.82
CA LEU A 142 15.37 13.12 11.42
C LEU A 142 14.14 12.37 10.86
N GLY A 143 13.58 11.46 11.66
CA GLY A 143 12.39 10.71 11.25
C GLY A 143 11.15 11.58 11.14
N ARG A 144 10.98 12.57 12.04
CA ARG A 144 9.88 13.53 11.95
C ARG A 144 10.04 14.47 10.77
N LEU A 145 11.27 14.91 10.49
CA LEU A 145 11.57 15.72 9.30
C LEU A 145 11.21 14.94 8.01
N ALA A 146 11.56 13.66 7.94
CA ALA A 146 11.21 12.80 6.82
C ALA A 146 9.69 12.73 6.62
N ALA A 147 8.91 12.55 7.69
CA ALA A 147 7.45 12.54 7.64
C ALA A 147 6.91 13.88 7.09
N CYS A 148 7.40 15.02 7.59
CA CYS A 148 6.98 16.34 7.13
C CYS A 148 7.31 16.58 5.64
N PHE A 149 8.48 16.14 5.16
CA PHE A 149 8.83 16.25 3.74
C PHE A 149 7.91 15.40 2.88
N MET A 150 7.54 14.22 3.33
CA MET A 150 6.63 13.35 2.60
C MET A 150 5.24 13.95 2.48
N GLU A 151 4.72 14.48 3.58
CA GLU A 151 3.43 15.17 3.60
C GLU A 151 3.45 16.40 2.69
N SER A 152 4.52 17.21 2.74
CA SER A 152 4.68 18.38 1.89
C SER A 152 4.77 18.00 0.41
N MET A 153 5.49 16.93 0.07
CA MET A 153 5.56 16.45 -1.31
C MET A 153 4.20 15.94 -1.79
N ALA A 154 3.42 15.25 -0.94
CA ALA A 154 2.06 14.83 -1.27
C ALA A 154 1.16 16.04 -1.56
N SER A 155 1.21 17.06 -0.72
CA SER A 155 0.43 18.28 -0.85
C SER A 155 0.76 19.09 -2.11
N THR A 156 2.01 19.04 -2.58
CA THR A 156 2.48 19.73 -3.80
C THR A 156 2.32 18.89 -5.06
N ALA A 157 1.55 17.80 -5.00
CA ALA A 157 1.26 16.90 -6.13
C ALA A 157 2.49 16.19 -6.73
N PHE A 158 3.55 15.99 -5.95
CA PHE A 158 4.61 15.08 -6.32
C PHE A 158 4.11 13.63 -6.21
N SER A 159 4.25 12.86 -7.29
CA SER A 159 3.93 11.43 -7.26
C SER A 159 5.03 10.65 -6.53
N TYR A 160 4.68 9.98 -5.45
CA TYR A 160 5.56 8.99 -4.82
C TYR A 160 5.47 7.67 -5.56
N THR A 161 6.61 7.04 -5.72
CA THR A 161 6.65 5.69 -6.25
C THR A 161 7.12 4.65 -5.24
N HIS A 162 7.81 5.04 -4.17
CA HIS A 162 8.35 4.08 -3.21
C HIS A 162 8.84 4.73 -1.92
N LEU A 163 8.39 4.18 -0.78
CA LEU A 163 8.96 4.39 0.53
C LEU A 163 9.71 3.13 0.93
N ARG A 164 10.98 3.26 1.23
CA ARG A 164 11.77 2.17 1.76
C ARG A 164 12.68 2.68 2.87
N ALA A 165 12.55 2.07 4.03
CA ALA A 165 13.52 2.19 5.10
C ALA A 165 14.67 1.21 4.86
N HIS A 166 15.90 1.65 5.08
CA HIS A 166 17.06 0.77 5.17
C HIS A 166 17.22 0.34 6.62
N GLU A 167 16.72 -0.86 6.93
CA GLU A 167 17.01 -1.50 8.19
C GLU A 167 18.40 -2.13 8.12
N THR A 168 19.27 -1.79 9.06
CA THR A 168 20.52 -2.50 9.25
C THR A 168 20.24 -3.72 10.13
N ARG A 169 20.91 -4.86 9.85
CA ARG A 169 20.76 -6.14 10.55
C ARG A 169 20.89 -6.10 12.08
N GLY A 170 21.18 -4.95 12.67
CA GLY A 170 21.34 -4.77 14.12
C GLY A 170 20.11 -4.27 14.85
N ASN A 171 18.98 -4.02 14.15
CA ASN A 171 17.75 -3.45 14.72
C ASN A 171 16.54 -4.41 14.65
N LEU A 172 16.79 -5.71 14.44
CA LEU A 172 15.80 -6.76 14.56
C LEU A 172 15.90 -7.43 15.93
#